data_6e937ac6fc2398816798a21e0828688a
#
_entry.id   6e937ac6fc2398816798a21e0828688a
#
_cell.length_a   1.000
_cell.length_b   1.000
_cell.length_c   1.000
_cell.angle_alpha   90.00
_cell.angle_beta   90.00
_cell.angle_gamma   90.00
#
_symmetry.space_group_name_H-M   'P 1'
#
loop_
_entity.id
_entity.type
_entity.pdbx_description
1 polymer ?
#
loop_
_entity_poly.entity_id
_entity_poly.type
_entity_poly.pdbx_seq_one_letter_code
_entity_poly.pdbx_strand_id
1 'polypeptide(L)'
;MIELDDNFGLENLANEPKETFEIEYNKTRISSYAGQLIFTRDKVYFLVAPSNPSMRSPFDAGDAPKSWCIDISEIASHRRYGLAGYMFILSDGKEIRFTNVFGKQRNGIVEALDARMK
;
A
#
# COMPACT_ATOMS: atom_id res chain seq x y z
N MET A 1 -9.85 -6.81 -0.23
CA MET A 1 -8.62 -6.57 -1.06
C MET A 1 -8.76 -7.31 -2.37
N ILE A 2 -8.58 -6.59 -3.46
CA ILE A 2 -8.71 -7.15 -4.81
C ILE A 2 -7.33 -7.11 -5.46
N GLU A 3 -6.84 -8.27 -5.92
CA GLU A 3 -5.58 -8.31 -6.66
C GLU A 3 -5.79 -7.77 -8.07
N LEU A 4 -4.82 -7.00 -8.55
CA LEU A 4 -4.87 -6.38 -9.86
C LEU A 4 -4.08 -7.20 -10.88
N ASP A 5 -4.43 -7.04 -12.17
CA ASP A 5 -3.67 -7.65 -13.25
C ASP A 5 -2.24 -7.11 -13.30
N ASP A 6 -1.31 -7.94 -13.77
CA ASP A 6 0.08 -7.53 -13.94
C ASP A 6 0.23 -6.35 -14.91
N ASN A 7 -0.74 -6.14 -15.77
CA ASN A 7 -0.75 -5.04 -16.72
C ASN A 7 -1.29 -3.73 -16.13
N PHE A 8 -1.84 -3.76 -14.92
CA PHE A 8 -2.34 -2.56 -14.29
C PHE A 8 -1.17 -1.68 -13.86
N GLY A 9 -1.21 -0.43 -14.21
CA GLY A 9 -0.18 0.53 -13.86
C GLY A 9 -0.75 1.92 -13.60
N LEU A 10 0.14 2.85 -13.34
CA LEU A 10 -0.23 4.23 -13.02
C LEU A 10 -1.02 4.90 -14.15
N GLU A 11 -0.77 4.51 -15.39
CA GLU A 11 -1.48 5.02 -16.55
C GLU A 11 -2.98 4.72 -16.51
N ASN A 12 -3.38 3.66 -15.84
CA ASN A 12 -4.80 3.33 -15.68
C ASN A 12 -5.52 4.32 -14.77
N LEU A 13 -4.76 5.10 -13.99
CA LEU A 13 -5.29 6.10 -13.06
C LEU A 13 -5.03 7.52 -13.55
N ALA A 14 -4.62 7.70 -14.80
CA ALA A 14 -4.16 9.00 -15.30
C ALA A 14 -5.22 10.10 -15.21
N ASN A 15 -6.50 9.75 -15.32
CA ASN A 15 -7.60 10.71 -15.33
C ASN A 15 -8.23 10.91 -13.95
N GLU A 16 -7.70 10.27 -12.92
CA GLU A 16 -8.25 10.40 -11.57
C GLU A 16 -7.38 11.31 -10.71
N PRO A 17 -7.99 12.19 -9.89
CA PRO A 17 -7.24 12.89 -8.85
C PRO A 17 -6.61 11.87 -7.92
N LYS A 18 -5.32 12.02 -7.64
CA LYS A 18 -4.62 11.03 -6.83
C LYS A 18 -3.48 11.64 -6.04
N GLU A 19 -3.17 11.01 -4.92
CA GLU A 19 -1.99 11.27 -4.11
C GLU A 19 -1.17 10.00 -4.08
N THR A 20 0.14 10.12 -4.26
CA THR A 20 1.04 8.98 -4.42
C THR A 20 2.15 9.05 -3.39
N PHE A 21 2.42 7.91 -2.75
CA PHE A 21 3.50 7.79 -1.76
C PHE A 21 4.34 6.57 -2.07
N GLU A 22 5.65 6.73 -2.02
CA GLU A 22 6.56 5.58 -2.12
C GLU A 22 6.69 4.92 -0.75
N ILE A 23 6.48 3.59 -0.70
CA ILE A 23 6.32 2.89 0.57
C ILE A 23 6.66 1.42 0.37
N GLU A 24 6.90 0.71 1.46
CA GLU A 24 7.08 -0.73 1.44
C GLU A 24 5.87 -1.41 2.08
N TYR A 25 5.31 -2.36 1.37
CA TYR A 25 4.19 -3.18 1.83
C TYR A 25 4.71 -4.48 2.43
N ASN A 26 4.24 -4.82 3.62
CA ASN A 26 4.58 -6.06 4.30
C ASN A 26 3.54 -7.13 3.98
N LYS A 27 3.87 -8.02 3.05
CA LYS A 27 3.03 -9.17 2.74
C LYS A 27 3.01 -10.15 3.90
N THR A 28 4.16 -10.34 4.55
CA THR A 28 4.31 -11.14 5.76
C THR A 28 5.17 -10.38 6.76
N ARG A 29 5.38 -10.97 7.94
CA ARG A 29 6.23 -10.34 8.97
C ARG A 29 7.68 -10.15 8.54
N ILE A 30 8.14 -10.98 7.61
CA ILE A 30 9.55 -11.01 7.19
C ILE A 30 9.76 -10.57 5.76
N SER A 31 8.70 -10.28 5.01
CA SER A 31 8.83 -9.84 3.62
C SER A 31 8.19 -8.49 3.43
N SER A 32 8.96 -7.58 2.79
CA SER A 32 8.47 -6.29 2.40
C SER A 32 8.79 -6.04 0.92
N TYR A 33 7.92 -5.31 0.26
CA TYR A 33 8.03 -5.06 -1.17
C TYR A 33 7.82 -3.58 -1.44
N ALA A 34 8.79 -2.98 -2.12
CA ALA A 34 8.70 -1.58 -2.50
C ALA A 34 7.60 -1.37 -3.53
N GLY A 35 6.94 -0.24 -3.47
CA GLY A 35 5.91 0.12 -4.42
C GLY A 35 5.36 1.50 -4.14
N GLN A 36 4.23 1.79 -4.76
CA GLN A 36 3.55 3.06 -4.60
C GLN A 36 2.18 2.85 -3.99
N LEU A 37 1.89 3.59 -2.94
CA LEU A 37 0.56 3.65 -2.35
C LEU A 37 -0.14 4.85 -2.95
N ILE A 38 -1.29 4.62 -3.58
CA ILE A 38 -2.00 5.64 -4.33
C ILE A 38 -3.42 5.78 -3.80
N PHE A 39 -3.77 6.99 -3.39
CA PHE A 39 -5.12 7.32 -2.95
C PHE A 39 -5.83 8.02 -4.08
N THR A 40 -6.88 7.41 -4.59
CA THR A 40 -7.82 8.08 -5.48
C THR A 40 -9.00 8.57 -4.64
N ARG A 41 -10.06 8.98 -5.27
CA ARG A 41 -11.23 9.52 -4.58
C ARG A 41 -11.84 8.52 -3.60
N ASP A 42 -12.00 7.27 -4.02
CA ASP A 42 -12.73 6.24 -3.28
C ASP A 42 -11.89 5.01 -2.95
N LYS A 43 -10.68 4.90 -3.49
CA LYS A 43 -9.88 3.67 -3.42
C LYS A 43 -8.45 3.93 -3.02
N VAL A 44 -7.83 2.90 -2.49
CA VAL A 44 -6.40 2.87 -2.25
C VAL A 44 -5.81 1.75 -3.09
N TYR A 45 -4.79 2.08 -3.86
CA TYR A 45 -4.05 1.13 -4.70
C TYR A 45 -2.64 0.96 -4.15
N PHE A 46 -2.14 -0.25 -4.18
CA PHE A 46 -0.72 -0.49 -4.01
C PHE A 46 -0.17 -1.08 -5.30
N LEU A 47 0.72 -0.36 -5.96
CA LEU A 47 1.36 -0.80 -7.19
C LEU A 47 2.77 -1.25 -6.86
N VAL A 48 3.02 -2.55 -7.04
CA VAL A 48 4.33 -3.14 -6.76
C VAL A 48 5.35 -2.59 -7.76
N ALA A 49 6.50 -2.16 -7.24
CA ALA A 49 7.60 -1.75 -8.10
C ALA A 49 8.16 -2.95 -8.87
N PRO A 50 8.64 -2.75 -10.11
CA PRO A 50 9.29 -3.83 -10.86
C PRO A 50 10.42 -4.43 -10.02
N SER A 51 10.38 -5.72 -9.76
CA SER A 51 11.44 -6.38 -9.01
C SER A 51 12.63 -6.66 -9.91
N ASN A 52 13.81 -6.30 -9.42
CA ASN A 52 15.04 -6.73 -10.05
C ASN A 52 15.34 -8.14 -9.53
N PRO A 53 15.36 -9.17 -10.41
CA PRO A 53 15.57 -10.55 -9.97
C PRO A 53 16.86 -10.76 -9.20
N SER A 54 17.89 -9.97 -9.47
CA SER A 54 19.18 -10.08 -8.79
C SER A 54 19.15 -9.58 -7.35
N MET A 55 18.11 -8.88 -6.97
CA MET A 55 17.96 -8.34 -5.61
C MET A 55 16.94 -9.11 -4.76
N ARG A 56 16.40 -10.20 -5.27
CA ARG A 56 15.49 -11.03 -4.50
C ARG A 56 16.27 -11.74 -3.39
N SER A 57 15.77 -11.57 -2.16
CA SER A 57 16.25 -12.38 -1.06
C SER A 57 15.97 -13.85 -1.34
N PRO A 58 16.90 -14.78 -1.01
CA PRO A 58 16.60 -16.21 -1.15
C PRO A 58 15.43 -16.66 -0.28
N PHE A 59 15.01 -15.82 0.68
CA PHE A 59 13.83 -16.10 1.50
C PHE A 59 12.53 -15.68 0.82
N ASP A 60 12.61 -14.93 -0.29
CA ASP A 60 11.45 -14.57 -1.11
C ASP A 60 11.21 -15.60 -2.21
N ALA A 61 11.51 -16.88 -1.94
CA ALA A 61 11.30 -17.97 -2.87
C ALA A 61 9.82 -18.31 -3.04
N GLY A 62 8.97 -17.32 -2.93
CA GLY A 62 7.56 -17.43 -3.18
C GLY A 62 7.13 -16.43 -4.23
N ASP A 63 5.86 -16.40 -4.50
CA ASP A 63 5.30 -15.46 -5.46
C ASP A 63 5.47 -14.03 -4.99
N ALA A 64 6.02 -13.17 -5.85
CA ALA A 64 5.99 -11.74 -5.62
C ALA A 64 4.53 -11.32 -5.41
N PRO A 65 4.26 -10.38 -4.49
CA PRO A 65 2.90 -9.92 -4.31
C PRO A 65 2.43 -9.24 -5.58
N LYS A 66 1.16 -9.41 -5.89
CA LYS A 66 0.53 -8.64 -6.95
C LYS A 66 0.15 -7.27 -6.42
N SER A 67 0.06 -6.31 -7.32
CA SER A 67 -0.57 -5.04 -6.99
C SER A 67 -2.01 -5.30 -6.54
N TRP A 68 -2.53 -4.44 -5.68
CA TRP A 68 -3.88 -4.64 -5.14
C TRP A 68 -4.59 -3.30 -4.92
N CYS A 69 -5.89 -3.37 -4.72
CA CYS A 69 -6.66 -2.21 -4.30
C CYS A 69 -7.71 -2.59 -3.26
N ILE A 70 -8.12 -1.60 -2.49
CA ILE A 70 -9.24 -1.69 -1.55
C ILE A 70 -10.07 -0.42 -1.68
N ASP A 71 -11.35 -0.52 -1.32
CA ASP A 71 -12.18 0.67 -1.20
C ASP A 71 -11.86 1.38 0.12
N ILE A 72 -11.90 2.70 0.13
CA ILE A 72 -11.73 3.47 1.36
C ILE A 72 -12.75 3.02 2.42
N SER A 73 -13.96 2.67 2.00
CA SER A 73 -15.02 2.22 2.91
C SER A 73 -14.69 0.91 3.63
N GLU A 74 -13.73 0.13 3.13
CA GLU A 74 -13.29 -1.09 3.78
C GLU A 74 -12.30 -0.85 4.93
N ILE A 75 -11.76 0.37 5.03
CA ILE A 75 -10.80 0.73 6.08
C ILE A 75 -11.61 1.18 7.31
N ALA A 76 -11.55 0.40 8.38
CA ALA A 76 -12.22 0.75 9.64
C ALA A 76 -11.41 1.77 10.43
N SER A 77 -10.10 1.61 10.46
CA SER A 77 -9.19 2.53 11.18
C SER A 77 -7.78 2.40 10.65
N HIS A 78 -6.91 3.29 11.10
CA HIS A 78 -5.50 3.25 10.73
C HIS A 78 -4.66 3.79 11.89
N ARG A 79 -3.44 3.31 12.02
CA ARG A 79 -2.54 3.75 13.09
C ARG A 79 -1.09 3.44 12.79
N ARG A 80 -0.21 4.09 13.54
CA ARG A 80 1.22 3.75 13.53
C ARG A 80 1.42 2.41 14.22
N TYR A 81 2.47 1.69 13.81
CA TYR A 81 2.99 0.59 14.59
C TYR A 81 4.53 0.60 14.50
N GLY A 82 5.19 0.33 15.61
CA GLY A 82 6.64 0.39 15.67
C GLY A 82 7.19 1.80 15.37
N LEU A 83 8.48 1.88 15.06
CA LEU A 83 9.16 3.16 14.82
C LEU A 83 8.90 3.74 13.43
N ALA A 84 8.73 2.87 12.45
CA ALA A 84 8.65 3.28 11.06
C ALA A 84 7.51 2.59 10.31
N GLY A 85 6.53 2.07 11.04
CA GLY A 85 5.42 1.33 10.46
C GLY A 85 4.13 2.10 10.49
N TYR A 86 3.25 1.73 9.58
CA TYR A 86 1.86 2.20 9.54
C TYR A 86 0.96 1.06 9.14
N MET A 87 -0.27 1.03 9.63
CA MET A 87 -1.18 -0.05 9.30
C MET A 87 -2.59 0.46 9.07
N PHE A 88 -3.28 -0.23 8.17
CA PHE A 88 -4.72 -0.08 7.99
C PHE A 88 -5.39 -1.30 8.63
N ILE A 89 -6.47 -1.06 9.36
CA ILE A 89 -7.30 -2.13 9.93
C ILE A 89 -8.60 -2.12 9.15
N LEU A 90 -8.87 -3.24 8.49
CA LEU A 90 -10.06 -3.37 7.66
C LEU A 90 -11.28 -3.76 8.49
N SER A 91 -12.46 -3.55 7.93
CA SER A 91 -13.73 -3.84 8.61
C SER A 91 -13.89 -5.30 8.98
N ASP A 92 -13.23 -6.22 8.27
CA ASP A 92 -13.24 -7.65 8.58
C ASP A 92 -12.18 -8.06 9.61
N GLY A 93 -11.42 -7.10 10.13
CA GLY A 93 -10.37 -7.35 11.12
C GLY A 93 -9.00 -7.61 10.52
N LYS A 94 -8.87 -7.73 9.21
CA LYS A 94 -7.57 -7.90 8.58
C LYS A 94 -6.73 -6.63 8.72
N GLU A 95 -5.42 -6.82 8.80
CA GLU A 95 -4.46 -5.73 8.91
C GLU A 95 -3.59 -5.68 7.65
N ILE A 96 -3.41 -4.46 7.13
CA ILE A 96 -2.47 -4.21 6.05
C ILE A 96 -1.35 -3.36 6.62
N ARG A 97 -0.12 -3.87 6.56
CA ARG A 97 1.03 -3.23 7.19
C ARG A 97 2.02 -2.70 6.18
N PHE A 98 2.57 -1.55 6.51
CA PHE A 98 3.60 -0.89 5.71
C PHE A 98 4.79 -0.56 6.58
N THR A 99 6.00 -0.57 6.00
CA THR A 99 7.23 -0.15 6.66
C THR A 99 7.88 1.01 5.92
N ASN A 100 8.89 1.62 6.54
CA ASN A 100 9.60 2.79 6.01
C ASN A 100 8.68 3.99 5.77
N VAL A 101 7.75 4.21 6.70
CA VAL A 101 6.81 5.33 6.66
C VAL A 101 7.26 6.36 7.69
N PHE A 102 7.95 7.39 7.23
CA PHE A 102 8.53 8.41 8.11
C PHE A 102 7.89 9.78 7.90
N GLY A 103 7.91 10.57 8.94
CA GLY A 103 7.70 12.01 8.95
C GLY A 103 6.66 12.55 7.98
N LYS A 104 7.12 13.26 6.95
CA LYS A 104 6.24 13.91 5.97
C LYS A 104 5.36 12.91 5.22
N GLN A 105 5.93 11.75 4.88
CA GLN A 105 5.20 10.71 4.18
C GLN A 105 4.06 10.18 5.03
N ARG A 106 4.33 9.91 6.30
CA ARG A 106 3.30 9.46 7.24
C ARG A 106 2.20 10.51 7.39
N ASN A 107 2.58 11.77 7.55
CA ASN A 107 1.62 12.86 7.68
C ASN A 107 0.74 12.96 6.42
N GLY A 108 1.35 12.82 5.25
CA GLY A 108 0.61 12.83 3.98
C GLY A 108 -0.39 11.71 3.88
N ILE A 109 -0.01 10.50 4.30
CA ILE A 109 -0.90 9.33 4.30
C ILE A 109 -2.07 9.55 5.27
N VAL A 110 -1.79 10.06 6.48
CA VAL A 110 -2.82 10.35 7.47
C VAL A 110 -3.81 11.39 6.93
N GLU A 111 -3.31 12.47 6.34
CA GLU A 111 -4.16 13.50 5.75
C GLU A 111 -5.02 12.95 4.61
N ALA A 112 -4.43 12.12 3.75
CA ALA A 112 -5.15 11.50 2.64
C ALA A 112 -6.29 10.62 3.13
N LEU A 113 -6.03 9.81 4.16
CA LEU A 113 -7.05 8.93 4.76
C LEU A 113 -8.14 9.75 5.45
N ASP A 114 -7.76 10.69 6.30
CA ASP A 114 -8.72 11.49 7.06
C ASP A 114 -9.63 12.29 6.14
N ALA A 115 -9.11 12.80 5.03
CA ALA A 115 -9.91 13.53 4.05
C ALA A 115 -10.98 12.65 3.40
N ARG A 116 -10.72 11.35 3.29
CA ARG A 116 -11.59 10.39 2.58
C ARG A 116 -12.49 9.58 3.49
N MET A 117 -12.16 9.48 4.77
CA MET A 117 -12.89 8.62 5.72
C MET A 117 -14.01 9.36 6.48
N LYS A 118 -14.36 10.52 6.03
CA LYS A 118 -15.46 11.28 6.66
C LYS A 118 -16.82 10.77 6.22
#